data_3cefa01d42a6abb2aa055ab64c334cbb
#
_entry.id   3cefa01d42a6abb2aa055ab64c334cbb
#
_cell.length_a   1.000
_cell.length_b   1.000
_cell.length_c   1.000
_cell.angle_alpha   90.00
_cell.angle_beta   90.00
_cell.angle_gamma   90.00
#
_symmetry.space_group_name_H-M   'P 1'
#
loop_
_entity.id
_entity.type
_entity.pdbx_description
1 polymer ?
#
loop_
_entity_poly.entity_id
_entity_poly.type
_entity_poly.pdbx_seq_one_letter_code
_entity_poly.pdbx_strand_id
1 'polypeptide(L)'
;MNALNPVIAAHQHSSEHLEELLSSESCSCFHCLEIYSPKEIVEWVDDGQCAMCPKCGIDSVIGSRSGFPITKEFLSSMEKHWF
;
A
#
# COMPACT_ATOMS: atom_id res chain seq x y z
N MET A 1 20.05 -16.25 -9.51
CA MET A 1 18.74 -15.98 -9.53
C MET A 1 18.40 -14.56 -9.19
N ASN A 2 17.37 -14.15 -9.71
CA ASN A 2 17.03 -12.81 -9.62
C ASN A 2 16.43 -12.45 -8.34
N ALA A 3 16.96 -11.49 -7.71
CA ALA A 3 16.25 -10.88 -6.63
C ALA A 3 15.09 -10.11 -7.23
N LEU A 4 13.92 -10.21 -6.63
CA LEU A 4 12.80 -9.42 -7.07
C LEU A 4 13.08 -7.97 -6.74
N ASN A 5 12.75 -7.09 -7.69
CA ASN A 5 12.77 -5.67 -7.43
C ASN A 5 11.75 -5.40 -6.31
N PRO A 6 12.17 -4.78 -5.19
CA PRO A 6 11.22 -4.54 -4.09
C PRO A 6 9.99 -3.76 -4.50
N VAL A 7 10.12 -2.86 -5.46
CA VAL A 7 8.98 -2.07 -5.96
C VAL A 7 7.95 -2.99 -6.62
N ILE A 8 8.42 -3.98 -7.37
CA ILE A 8 7.52 -4.93 -8.03
C ILE A 8 6.90 -5.87 -6.99
N ALA A 9 7.72 -6.38 -6.08
CA ALA A 9 7.22 -7.30 -5.06
C ALA A 9 6.19 -6.62 -4.15
N ALA A 10 6.44 -5.36 -3.79
CA ALA A 10 5.53 -4.64 -2.89
C ALA A 10 4.16 -4.41 -3.53
N HIS A 11 4.10 -4.29 -4.84
CA HIS A 11 2.83 -4.06 -5.52
C HIS A 11 1.84 -5.19 -5.26
N GLN A 12 2.33 -6.42 -5.04
CA GLN A 12 1.44 -7.54 -4.76
C GLN A 12 0.68 -7.35 -3.45
N HIS A 13 1.20 -6.51 -2.56
CA HIS A 13 0.57 -6.22 -1.29
C HIS A 13 -0.43 -5.07 -1.36
N SER A 14 -0.70 -4.55 -2.55
CA SER A 14 -1.66 -3.46 -2.71
C SER A 14 -3.06 -3.97 -3.03
N SER A 15 -3.27 -5.29 -2.98
CA SER A 15 -4.60 -5.86 -3.20
C SER A 15 -4.76 -7.08 -2.30
N GLU A 16 -6.03 -7.47 -2.05
CA GLU A 16 -6.37 -8.63 -1.22
C GLU A 16 -5.63 -8.60 0.11
N HIS A 17 -5.62 -7.44 0.75
CA HIS A 17 -4.74 -7.18 1.89
C HIS A 17 -5.49 -6.73 3.16
N LEU A 18 -6.76 -7.13 3.29
CA LEU A 18 -7.56 -6.67 4.43
C LEU A 18 -6.89 -7.00 5.76
N GLU A 19 -6.52 -8.28 5.96
CA GLU A 19 -5.94 -8.68 7.24
C GLU A 19 -4.57 -8.06 7.45
N GLU A 20 -3.79 -7.98 6.38
CA GLU A 20 -2.47 -7.38 6.47
C GLU A 20 -2.57 -5.91 6.88
N LEU A 21 -3.48 -5.16 6.28
CA LEU A 21 -3.66 -3.75 6.61
C LEU A 21 -4.21 -3.57 8.01
N LEU A 22 -5.19 -4.37 8.41
CA LEU A 22 -5.78 -4.22 9.73
C LEU A 22 -4.79 -4.53 10.85
N SER A 23 -3.77 -5.35 10.56
CA SER A 23 -2.73 -5.66 11.54
C SER A 23 -1.52 -4.73 11.44
N SER A 24 -1.50 -3.82 10.46
CA SER A 24 -0.39 -2.89 10.29
C SER A 24 -0.52 -1.71 11.24
N GLU A 25 0.61 -1.19 11.69
CA GLU A 25 0.62 0.03 12.50
C GLU A 25 0.41 1.26 11.65
N SER A 26 0.92 1.22 10.42
CA SER A 26 0.74 2.32 9.49
C SER A 26 0.61 1.77 8.09
N CYS A 27 0.04 2.58 7.21
CA CYS A 27 -0.07 2.23 5.81
C CYS A 27 0.10 3.50 4.98
N SER A 28 0.19 3.33 3.68
CA SER A 28 0.39 4.48 2.81
C SER A 28 -0.05 4.14 1.40
N CYS A 29 -0.27 5.19 0.63
CA CYS A 29 -0.61 5.08 -0.78
C CYS A 29 0.63 5.44 -1.60
N PHE A 30 1.01 4.58 -2.54
CA PHE A 30 2.18 4.90 -3.36
C PHE A 30 1.82 5.73 -4.60
N HIS A 31 0.63 6.27 -4.64
CA HIS A 31 0.25 7.26 -5.64
C HIS A 31 0.39 8.67 -5.08
N CYS A 32 -0.24 8.94 -3.93
CA CYS A 32 -0.20 10.28 -3.33
C CYS A 32 0.88 10.42 -2.27
N LEU A 33 1.52 9.32 -1.89
CA LEU A 33 2.63 9.27 -0.94
C LEU A 33 2.26 9.69 0.49
N GLU A 34 0.96 9.68 0.83
CA GLU A 34 0.53 9.97 2.19
C GLU A 34 0.66 8.74 3.06
N ILE A 35 1.05 8.94 4.32
CA ILE A 35 1.19 7.87 5.30
C ILE A 35 0.13 8.12 6.38
N TYR A 36 -0.61 7.05 6.73
CA TYR A 36 -1.70 7.19 7.69
C TYR A 36 -1.96 5.87 8.41
N SER A 37 -2.85 5.91 9.40
CA SER A 37 -3.27 4.71 10.09
C SER A 37 -4.27 3.94 9.24
N PRO A 38 -4.24 2.60 9.26
CA PRO A 38 -5.27 1.83 8.55
C PRO A 38 -6.68 2.18 8.99
N LYS A 39 -6.84 2.73 10.20
CA LYS A 39 -8.15 3.13 10.71
C LYS A 39 -8.76 4.27 9.92
N GLU A 40 -7.96 5.02 9.16
CA GLU A 40 -8.47 6.12 8.35
C GLU A 40 -9.10 5.63 7.05
N ILE A 41 -8.89 4.37 6.69
CA ILE A 41 -9.46 3.82 5.47
C ILE A 41 -10.95 3.59 5.69
N VAL A 42 -11.77 4.15 4.82
CA VAL A 42 -13.23 4.07 4.95
C VAL A 42 -13.89 3.34 3.80
N GLU A 43 -13.16 3.10 2.72
CA GLU A 43 -13.72 2.44 1.56
C GLU A 43 -12.89 1.22 1.18
N TRP A 44 -13.55 0.08 1.07
CA TRP A 44 -12.93 -1.19 0.70
C TRP A 44 -13.69 -1.75 -0.48
N VAL A 45 -12.97 -2.28 -1.46
CA VAL A 45 -13.57 -2.86 -2.66
C VAL A 45 -13.15 -4.33 -2.78
N ASP A 46 -13.62 -5.02 -3.80
CA ASP A 46 -13.36 -6.45 -4.01
C ASP A 46 -13.78 -7.25 -2.79
N ASP A 47 -15.05 -7.11 -2.43
CA ASP A 47 -15.66 -7.80 -1.28
C ASP A 47 -14.95 -7.45 0.03
N GLY A 48 -14.43 -6.22 0.11
CA GLY A 48 -13.79 -5.74 1.33
C GLY A 48 -12.35 -6.14 1.47
N GLN A 49 -11.73 -6.72 0.44
CA GLN A 49 -10.36 -7.19 0.51
C GLN A 49 -9.33 -6.16 0.08
N CYS A 50 -9.74 -5.12 -0.64
CA CYS A 50 -8.82 -4.12 -1.15
C CYS A 50 -9.20 -2.74 -0.65
N ALA A 51 -8.22 -2.01 -0.11
CA ALA A 51 -8.45 -0.67 0.45
C ALA A 51 -8.32 0.40 -0.62
N MET A 52 -9.19 1.39 -0.53
CA MET A 52 -9.05 2.61 -1.34
C MET A 52 -8.41 3.67 -0.46
N CYS A 53 -7.44 4.40 -1.02
CA CYS A 53 -6.74 5.43 -0.28
C CYS A 53 -7.72 6.53 0.16
N PRO A 54 -7.77 6.87 1.47
CA PRO A 54 -8.70 7.90 1.93
C PRO A 54 -8.28 9.31 1.53
N LYS A 55 -7.07 9.46 0.99
CA LYS A 55 -6.56 10.78 0.62
C LYS A 55 -6.71 11.08 -0.87
N CYS A 56 -6.54 10.09 -1.73
CA CYS A 56 -6.62 10.32 -3.19
C CYS A 56 -7.62 9.42 -3.91
N GLY A 57 -8.16 8.40 -3.24
CA GLY A 57 -9.19 7.55 -3.85
C GLY A 57 -8.66 6.46 -4.78
N ILE A 58 -7.36 6.22 -4.79
CA ILE A 58 -6.76 5.19 -5.64
C ILE A 58 -6.50 3.93 -4.81
N ASP A 59 -6.56 2.76 -5.44
CA ASP A 59 -6.38 1.49 -4.75
C ASP A 59 -4.91 1.08 -4.67
N SER A 60 -4.04 2.00 -4.27
CA SER A 60 -2.59 1.78 -4.22
C SER A 60 -2.06 1.82 -2.79
N VAL A 61 -2.73 1.13 -1.88
CA VAL A 61 -2.39 1.19 -0.44
C VAL A 61 -1.60 -0.04 -0.04
N ILE A 62 -0.49 0.16 0.69
CA ILE A 62 0.26 -0.93 1.30
C ILE A 62 0.46 -0.64 2.78
N GLY A 63 0.60 -1.70 3.56
CA GLY A 63 0.75 -1.57 5.01
C GLY A 63 2.13 -1.93 5.49
N SER A 64 2.43 -1.56 6.74
CA SER A 64 3.73 -1.86 7.34
C SER A 64 3.95 -3.36 7.50
N ARG A 65 2.89 -4.15 7.61
CA ARG A 65 3.01 -5.61 7.74
C ARG A 65 3.36 -6.29 6.42
N SER A 66 3.41 -5.54 5.32
CA SER A 66 3.86 -6.10 4.05
C SER A 66 5.34 -6.46 4.08
N GLY A 67 6.09 -5.95 5.05
CA GLY A 67 7.52 -6.16 5.14
C GLY A 67 8.34 -5.16 4.36
N PHE A 68 7.68 -4.22 3.69
CA PHE A 68 8.37 -3.18 2.92
C PHE A 68 8.33 -1.87 3.69
N PRO A 69 9.33 -1.01 3.51
CA PRO A 69 9.39 0.24 4.29
C PRO A 69 8.27 1.21 3.89
N ILE A 70 7.62 1.75 4.91
CA ILE A 70 6.59 2.76 4.69
C ILE A 70 7.29 4.12 4.80
N THR A 71 8.05 4.45 3.78
CA THR A 71 8.80 5.70 3.72
C THR A 71 8.50 6.39 2.41
N LYS A 72 8.63 7.71 2.41
CA LYS A 72 8.35 8.47 1.19
C LYS A 72 9.33 8.13 0.08
N GLU A 73 10.55 7.76 0.43
CA GLU A 73 11.53 7.35 -0.58
C GLU A 73 11.12 6.10 -1.30
N PHE A 74 10.70 5.08 -0.55
CA PHE A 74 10.26 3.83 -1.16
C PHE A 74 8.97 4.04 -1.94
N LEU A 75 8.03 4.77 -1.37
CA LEU A 75 6.76 5.06 -2.01
C LEU A 75 6.94 5.83 -3.30
N SER A 76 7.88 6.78 -3.31
CA SER A 76 8.19 7.54 -4.52
C SER A 76 8.73 6.63 -5.61
N SER A 77 9.55 5.64 -5.24
CA SER A 77 10.05 4.67 -6.19
C SER A 77 8.91 3.84 -6.79
N MET A 78 7.94 3.45 -5.97
CA MET A 78 6.78 2.73 -6.45
C MET A 78 5.94 3.60 -7.38
N GLU A 79 5.75 4.85 -7.01
CA GLU A 79 4.97 5.77 -7.82
C GLU A 79 5.60 5.95 -9.20
N LYS A 80 6.90 6.12 -9.25
CA LYS A 80 7.60 6.29 -10.51
C LYS A 80 7.55 5.04 -11.38
N HIS A 81 7.53 3.86 -10.75
CA HIS A 81 7.51 2.61 -11.49
C HIS A 81 6.11 2.28 -12.02
N TRP A 82 5.07 2.53 -11.23
CA TRP A 82 3.72 2.08 -11.55
C TRP A 82 2.83 3.19 -12.14
N PHE A 83 3.20 4.44 -11.95
CA PHE A 83 2.47 5.58 -12.46
C PHE A 83 3.38 6.47 -13.30
#